data_848ba9fd3a38caa5e08f07c6746a78de
#
_entry.id   848ba9fd3a38caa5e08f07c6746a78de
#
_cell.length_a   1.000
_cell.length_b   1.000
_cell.length_c   1.000
_cell.angle_alpha   90.00
_cell.angle_beta   90.00
_cell.angle_gamma   90.00
#
_symmetry.space_group_name_H-M   'P 1'
#
loop_
_entity.id
_entity.type
_entity.pdbx_description
1 polymer ?
#
loop_
_entity_poly.entity_id
_entity_poly.type
_entity_poly.pdbx_seq_one_letter_code
_entity_poly.pdbx_strand_id
1 'polypeptide(L)' 'MTIKEIAGSIEYRSVVNDYRDTCLWFASNVLDPKDRAQLEQVLSSIETYGDADAYRRVGRIRQWL' A
#
# COMPACT_ATOMS: atom_id res chain seq x y z
N MET A 1 1.86 -15.28 -0.41
CA MET A 1 2.04 -14.48 -1.65
C MET A 1 3.40 -13.80 -1.63
N THR A 2 4.01 -13.64 -2.79
CA THR A 2 5.25 -12.88 -2.89
C THR A 2 4.96 -11.39 -2.89
N ILE A 3 5.98 -10.58 -2.63
CA ILE A 3 5.84 -9.12 -2.67
C ILE A 3 5.37 -8.66 -4.06
N LYS A 4 5.91 -9.27 -5.11
CA LYS A 4 5.53 -8.95 -6.47
C LYS A 4 4.06 -9.26 -6.75
N GLU A 5 3.56 -10.36 -6.22
CA GLU A 5 2.15 -10.73 -6.38
C GLU A 5 1.24 -9.76 -5.64
N ILE A 6 1.61 -9.36 -4.43
CA ILE A 6 0.84 -8.39 -3.64
C ILE A 6 0.81 -7.06 -4.36
N ALA A 7 1.96 -6.59 -4.84
CA ALA A 7 2.05 -5.30 -5.55
C ALA A 7 1.24 -5.29 -6.84
N GLY A 8 1.04 -6.45 -7.45
CA GLY A 8 0.22 -6.58 -8.66
C GLY A 8 -1.25 -6.87 -8.40
N SER A 9 -1.65 -7.06 -7.14
CA SER A 9 -3.02 -7.40 -6.82
C SER A 9 -3.96 -6.20 -6.99
N ILE A 10 -5.23 -6.50 -7.27
CA ILE A 10 -6.25 -5.46 -7.44
C ILE A 10 -6.43 -4.67 -6.14
N GLU A 11 -6.42 -5.35 -4.99
CA GLU A 11 -6.57 -4.71 -3.69
C GLU A 11 -5.46 -3.69 -3.43
N TYR A 12 -4.21 -4.07 -3.68
CA TYR A 12 -3.09 -3.18 -3.48
C TYR A 12 -3.14 -2.00 -4.43
N ARG A 13 -3.35 -2.26 -5.71
CA ARG A 13 -3.37 -1.21 -6.72
C ARG A 13 -4.53 -0.25 -6.51
N SER A 14 -5.67 -0.77 -6.08
CA SER A 14 -6.85 0.04 -5.82
C SER A 14 -6.60 1.03 -4.67
N VAL A 15 -6.06 0.55 -3.55
CA VAL A 15 -5.81 1.43 -2.40
C VAL A 15 -4.70 2.43 -2.71
N VAL A 16 -3.66 2.02 -3.43
CA VAL A 16 -2.60 2.94 -3.82
C VAL A 16 -3.14 4.04 -4.73
N ASN A 17 -3.96 3.67 -5.69
CA ASN A 17 -4.54 4.64 -6.62
C ASN A 17 -5.46 5.63 -5.91
N ASP A 18 -6.28 5.15 -4.97
CA ASP A 18 -7.24 6.00 -4.26
C ASP A 18 -6.55 6.98 -3.31
N TYR A 19 -5.43 6.59 -2.72
CA TYR A 19 -4.73 7.41 -1.73
C TYR A 19 -3.39 7.95 -2.23
N ARG A 20 -3.15 7.84 -3.50
CA ARG A 20 -1.89 8.25 -4.12
C ARG A 20 -1.54 9.71 -3.85
N ASP A 21 -2.50 10.60 -4.05
CA ASP A 21 -2.26 12.03 -3.91
C ASP A 21 -2.30 12.49 -2.45
N THR A 22 -2.99 11.73 -1.59
CA THR A 22 -3.18 12.08 -0.19
C THR A 22 -2.08 11.51 0.70
N CYS A 23 -1.70 10.25 0.47
CA CYS A 23 -0.82 9.51 1.37
C CYS A 23 0.56 9.25 0.80
N LEU A 24 0.71 9.23 -0.51
CA LEU A 24 1.94 8.78 -1.17
C LEU A 24 2.62 9.85 -2.02
N TRP A 25 2.24 11.11 -1.84
CA TRP A 25 2.82 12.20 -2.62
C TRP A 25 4.34 12.31 -2.48
N PHE A 26 4.87 11.89 -1.34
CA PHE A 26 6.30 11.93 -1.05
C PHE A 26 7.02 10.63 -1.44
N ALA A 27 6.29 9.61 -1.83
CA ALA A 27 6.83 8.28 -2.11
C ALA A 27 6.42 7.77 -3.49
N SER A 28 6.40 8.67 -4.48
CA SER A 28 5.93 8.34 -5.82
C SER A 28 6.73 7.23 -6.49
N ASN A 29 8.00 7.02 -6.09
CA ASN A 29 8.83 5.96 -6.67
C ASN A 29 8.59 4.59 -6.02
N VAL A 30 7.76 4.48 -4.99
CA VAL A 30 7.58 3.26 -4.21
C VAL A 30 6.25 2.59 -4.52
N LEU A 31 5.61 2.97 -5.63
CA LEU A 31 4.36 2.36 -6.06
C LEU A 31 4.54 0.92 -6.52
N ASP A 32 5.78 0.53 -6.84
CA ASP A 32 6.11 -0.83 -7.24
C ASP A 32 7.18 -1.38 -6.28
N PRO A 33 6.78 -1.80 -5.08
CA PRO A 33 7.73 -2.24 -4.06
C PRO A 33 8.46 -3.51 -4.52
N LYS A 34 9.76 -3.56 -4.25
CA LYS A 34 10.61 -4.68 -4.64
C LYS A 34 10.85 -5.63 -3.48
N ASP A 35 10.66 -5.18 -2.25
CA ASP A 35 10.84 -6.02 -1.08
C ASP A 35 9.79 -5.67 -0.02
N ARG A 36 9.78 -6.47 1.05
CA ARG A 36 8.80 -6.33 2.12
C ARG A 36 8.91 -4.98 2.84
N ALA A 37 10.12 -4.48 3.02
CA ALA A 37 10.32 -3.21 3.71
C ALA A 37 9.70 -2.06 2.94
N GLN A 38 9.87 -2.04 1.63
CA GLN A 38 9.25 -1.03 0.77
C GLN A 38 7.73 -1.15 0.79
N LEU A 39 7.21 -2.36 0.72
CA LEU A 39 5.77 -2.59 0.76
C LEU A 39 5.18 -2.09 2.08
N GLU A 40 5.82 -2.42 3.21
CA GLU A 40 5.35 -1.98 4.51
C GLU A 40 5.42 -0.47 4.66
N GLN A 41 6.40 0.16 4.07
CA GLN A 41 6.51 1.62 4.08
C GLN A 41 5.32 2.27 3.39
N VAL A 42 4.93 1.75 2.23
CA VAL A 42 3.75 2.24 1.51
C VAL A 42 2.49 2.02 2.34
N LEU A 43 2.30 0.82 2.87
CA LEU A 43 1.12 0.51 3.67
C LEU A 43 1.04 1.37 4.93
N SER A 44 2.17 1.58 5.59
CA SER A 44 2.24 2.40 6.78
C SER A 44 1.88 3.86 6.49
N SER A 45 2.34 4.37 5.35
CA SER A 45 1.99 5.74 4.92
C SER A 45 0.50 5.88 4.70
N ILE A 46 -0.13 4.89 4.06
CA ILE A 46 -1.56 4.91 3.83
C ILE A 46 -2.33 4.85 5.15
N GLU A 47 -1.88 4.03 6.09
CA GLU A 47 -2.50 3.95 7.41
C GLU A 47 -2.41 5.28 8.17
N THR A 48 -1.26 5.93 8.07
CA THR A 48 -0.99 7.17 8.83
C THR A 48 -1.77 8.35 8.29
N TYR A 49 -1.84 8.48 6.97
CA TYR A 49 -2.42 9.66 6.33
C TYR A 49 -3.79 9.41 5.72
N GLY A 50 -4.24 8.17 5.71
CA GLY A 50 -5.55 7.82 5.19
C GLY A 50 -6.62 7.87 6.27
N ASP A 51 -7.83 7.44 5.90
CA ASP A 51 -8.97 7.39 6.81
C ASP A 51 -9.20 5.95 7.32
N ALA A 52 -10.33 5.73 7.98
CA ALA A 52 -10.68 4.42 8.53
C ALA A 52 -10.82 3.35 7.44
N ASP A 53 -11.29 3.73 6.26
CA ASP A 53 -11.40 2.81 5.14
C ASP A 53 -10.02 2.40 4.64
N ALA A 54 -9.10 3.36 4.55
CA ALA A 54 -7.71 3.07 4.17
C ALA A 54 -7.08 2.09 5.16
N TYR A 55 -7.30 2.30 6.44
CA TYR A 55 -6.77 1.43 7.48
C TYR A 55 -7.25 -0.02 7.30
N ARG A 56 -8.54 -0.19 7.05
CA ARG A 56 -9.12 -1.52 6.84
C ARG A 56 -8.57 -2.20 5.60
N ARG A 57 -8.44 -1.45 4.51
CA ARG A 57 -7.92 -1.97 3.25
C ARG A 57 -6.45 -2.40 3.38
N VAL A 58 -5.65 -1.61 4.06
CA VAL A 58 -4.26 -1.94 4.34
C VAL A 58 -4.16 -3.17 5.24
N GLY A 59 -5.01 -3.27 6.25
CA GLY A 59 -5.03 -4.43 7.13
C GLY A 59 -5.30 -5.73 6.36
N ARG A 60 -6.18 -5.69 5.37
CA ARG A 60 -6.44 -6.84 4.53
C ARG A 60 -5.20 -7.26 3.74
N ILE A 61 -4.48 -6.29 3.20
CA ILE A 61 -3.26 -6.57 2.45
C ILE A 61 -2.17 -7.12 3.36
N ARG A 62 -2.06 -6.60 4.58
CA ARG A 62 -1.07 -7.07 5.55
C ARG A 62 -1.25 -8.53 5.94
N GLN A 63 -2.46 -9.05 5.84
CA GLN A 63 -2.71 -10.47 6.11
C GLN A 63 -1.99 -11.38 5.12
N TRP A 64 -1.60 -10.87 3.99
CA TRP A 64 -0.86 -11.63 2.98
C TRP A 64 0.65 -11.67 3.25
N LEU A 65 1.11 -10.87 4.17
CA LEU A 65 2.51 -10.83 4.56
C LEU A 65 2.79 -11.87 5.65
#